data_b9decd069f655764f807904b49e3bd67
#
_entry.id   b9decd069f655764f807904b49e3bd67
#
_cell.length_a   1.000
_cell.length_b   1.000
_cell.length_c   1.000
_cell.angle_alpha   90.00
_cell.angle_beta   90.00
_cell.angle_gamma   90.00
#
_symmetry.space_group_name_H-M   'P 1'
#
loop_
_entity.id
_entity.type
_entity.pdbx_description
1 polymer ?
#
loop_
_entity_poly.entity_id
_entity_poly.type
_entity_poly.pdbx_seq_one_letter_code
_entity_poly.pdbx_strand_id
1 'polypeptide(L)'
;MDTLTTMTYEVTDRVARITFNRPEKGNAIVADTPLELAALVERADLDPNVHVILVSGRGEGFCAGFDLSAYADGSGSAGDGTARRGTVLDGRTQAVNHLPNQPWDPMIDYQMMSRFVRGFASLMHADKPTVVKIHGYCVAGGTDIALHADQVIAAADAKIGYPPTRVWGVPAAGLWAHRLGDQRAKRLLLTGDCITGAQAAEWGLAV
;
A
#
# COMPACT_ATOMS: atom_id res chain seq x y z
N MET A 1 -5.25 22.03 5.16
CA MET A 1 -4.88 20.67 4.70
C MET A 1 -4.24 20.81 3.35
N ASP A 2 -3.04 20.32 3.21
CA ASP A 2 -2.39 20.27 1.90
C ASP A 2 -3.27 19.44 0.95
N THR A 3 -3.24 19.79 -0.31
CA THR A 3 -4.05 19.13 -1.34
C THR A 3 -3.65 17.66 -1.42
N LEU A 4 -4.61 16.73 -1.23
CA LEU A 4 -4.37 15.31 -1.39
C LEU A 4 -3.99 15.01 -2.85
N THR A 5 -2.94 14.22 -3.05
CA THR A 5 -2.39 13.89 -4.38
C THR A 5 -2.67 12.46 -4.79
N THR A 6 -2.79 11.55 -3.82
CA THR A 6 -2.94 10.11 -4.07
C THR A 6 -4.31 9.55 -3.68
N MET A 7 -5.06 10.27 -2.87
CA MET A 7 -6.31 9.79 -2.30
C MET A 7 -7.39 10.87 -2.31
N THR A 8 -8.64 10.43 -2.11
CA THR A 8 -9.77 11.28 -1.74
C THR A 8 -10.33 10.84 -0.39
N TYR A 9 -10.99 11.77 0.31
CA TYR A 9 -11.61 11.51 1.61
C TYR A 9 -13.02 12.09 1.63
N GLU A 10 -13.98 11.28 2.05
CA GLU A 10 -15.34 11.71 2.31
C GLU A 10 -15.93 10.96 3.51
N VAL A 11 -16.88 11.56 4.20
CA VAL A 11 -17.64 10.90 5.27
C VAL A 11 -19.10 10.88 4.87
N THR A 12 -19.69 9.68 4.80
CA THR A 12 -21.09 9.47 4.49
C THR A 12 -21.60 8.30 5.33
N ASP A 13 -22.78 8.44 5.94
CA ASP A 13 -23.42 7.39 6.74
C ASP A 13 -22.50 6.81 7.84
N ARG A 14 -21.74 7.67 8.50
CA ARG A 14 -20.76 7.32 9.54
C ARG A 14 -19.58 6.49 9.07
N VAL A 15 -19.35 6.40 7.75
CA VAL A 15 -18.21 5.73 7.15
C VAL A 15 -17.26 6.76 6.57
N ALA A 16 -16.02 6.78 7.06
CA ALA A 16 -14.93 7.51 6.41
C ALA A 16 -14.43 6.70 5.21
N ARG A 17 -14.60 7.25 4.02
CA ARG A 17 -14.18 6.63 2.76
C ARG A 17 -12.86 7.25 2.31
N ILE A 18 -11.80 6.48 2.40
CA ILE A 18 -10.47 6.79 1.87
C ILE A 18 -10.35 6.06 0.54
N THR A 19 -10.20 6.79 -0.56
CA THR A 19 -10.17 6.15 -1.88
C THR A 19 -8.91 6.54 -2.64
N PHE A 20 -8.09 5.55 -3.01
CA PHE A 20 -6.95 5.76 -3.90
C PHE A 20 -7.42 6.39 -5.22
N ASN A 21 -6.75 7.43 -5.67
CA ASN A 21 -7.18 8.28 -6.78
C ASN A 21 -6.08 8.59 -7.79
N ARG A 22 -5.34 7.54 -8.17
CA ARG A 22 -4.38 7.53 -9.30
C ARG A 22 -4.71 6.37 -10.26
N PRO A 23 -5.97 6.25 -10.75
CA PRO A 23 -6.40 5.09 -11.54
C PRO A 23 -5.59 4.90 -12.82
N GLU A 24 -5.12 5.97 -13.46
CA GLU A 24 -4.28 5.97 -14.66
C GLU A 24 -2.88 5.37 -14.43
N LYS A 25 -2.47 5.26 -13.16
CA LYS A 25 -1.24 4.60 -12.70
C LYS A 25 -1.51 3.35 -11.88
N GLY A 26 -2.71 2.77 -12.02
CA GLY A 26 -3.10 1.59 -11.24
C GLY A 26 -3.10 1.81 -9.73
N ASN A 27 -3.34 3.03 -9.28
CA ASN A 27 -3.24 3.44 -7.86
C ASN A 27 -1.88 3.11 -7.24
N ALA A 28 -0.80 3.18 -8.02
CA ALA A 28 0.55 2.85 -7.58
C ALA A 28 1.03 3.78 -6.45
N ILE A 29 1.78 3.18 -5.53
CA ILE A 29 2.28 3.80 -4.31
C ILE A 29 3.45 4.73 -4.63
N VAL A 30 3.36 5.96 -4.15
CA VAL A 30 4.41 6.97 -4.17
C VAL A 30 4.71 7.45 -2.74
N ALA A 31 5.70 8.31 -2.58
CA ALA A 31 6.14 8.81 -1.27
C ALA A 31 5.03 9.48 -0.45
N ASP A 32 4.03 10.09 -1.09
CA ASP A 32 2.91 10.73 -0.42
C ASP A 32 1.86 9.74 0.08
N THR A 33 1.73 8.58 -0.59
CA THR A 33 0.71 7.57 -0.27
C THR A 33 0.66 7.18 1.22
N PRO A 34 1.76 6.74 1.87
CA PRO A 34 1.72 6.32 3.26
C PRO A 34 1.41 7.47 4.22
N LEU A 35 1.74 8.70 3.85
CA LEU A 35 1.53 9.86 4.70
C LEU A 35 0.09 10.36 4.62
N GLU A 36 -0.45 10.41 3.41
CA GLU A 36 -1.86 10.73 3.21
C GLU A 36 -2.73 9.69 3.90
N LEU A 37 -2.42 8.40 3.75
CA LEU A 37 -3.16 7.32 4.41
C LEU A 37 -3.17 7.51 5.94
N ALA A 38 -2.00 7.67 6.55
CA ALA A 38 -1.90 7.85 8.01
C ALA A 38 -2.65 9.10 8.50
N ALA A 39 -2.53 10.22 7.78
CA ALA A 39 -3.22 11.46 8.12
C ALA A 39 -4.75 11.34 7.99
N LEU A 40 -5.23 10.58 7.00
CA LEU A 40 -6.66 10.37 6.79
C LEU A 40 -7.25 9.38 7.80
N VAL A 41 -6.50 8.36 8.20
CA VAL A 41 -6.88 7.44 9.29
C VAL A 41 -7.00 8.22 10.60
N GLU A 42 -5.98 8.99 10.98
CA GLU A 42 -6.02 9.84 12.17
C GLU A 42 -7.19 10.82 12.14
N ARG A 43 -7.44 11.45 10.98
CA ARG A 43 -8.60 12.33 10.82
C ARG A 43 -9.91 11.59 11.06
N ALA A 44 -10.03 10.36 10.58
CA ALA A 44 -11.22 9.55 10.75
C ALA A 44 -11.39 9.10 12.21
N ASP A 45 -10.32 8.75 12.90
CA ASP A 45 -10.33 8.36 14.31
C ASP A 45 -10.79 9.49 15.21
N LEU A 46 -10.37 10.71 14.94
CA LEU A 46 -10.73 11.89 15.71
C LEU A 46 -12.15 12.44 15.41
N ASP A 47 -12.79 12.01 14.32
CA ASP A 47 -14.14 12.49 13.96
C ASP A 47 -15.22 11.68 14.70
N PRO A 48 -15.99 12.30 15.62
CA PRO A 48 -17.04 11.60 16.37
C PRO A 48 -18.20 11.11 15.50
N ASN A 49 -18.32 11.59 14.26
CA ASN A 49 -19.33 11.13 13.31
C ASN A 49 -18.90 9.91 12.51
N VAL A 50 -17.65 9.48 12.62
CA VAL A 50 -17.13 8.29 11.96
C VAL A 50 -17.17 7.09 12.88
N HIS A 51 -17.65 5.95 12.38
CA HIS A 51 -17.68 4.68 13.11
C HIS A 51 -16.82 3.59 12.43
N VAL A 52 -16.57 3.71 11.14
CA VAL A 52 -15.81 2.73 10.34
C VAL A 52 -14.97 3.48 9.31
N ILE A 53 -13.78 2.97 9.07
CA ILE A 53 -12.87 3.45 8.00
C ILE A 53 -12.90 2.45 6.86
N LEU A 54 -13.29 2.89 5.67
CA LEU A 54 -13.31 2.08 4.45
C LEU A 54 -12.25 2.59 3.47
N VAL A 55 -11.31 1.72 3.11
CA VAL A 55 -10.30 2.00 2.09
C VAL A 55 -10.61 1.27 0.80
N SER A 56 -10.55 1.97 -0.34
CA SER A 56 -10.84 1.40 -1.66
C SER A 56 -9.97 2.06 -2.73
N GLY A 57 -10.04 1.57 -3.98
CA GLY A 57 -9.37 2.20 -5.13
C GLY A 57 -10.37 2.69 -6.17
N ARG A 58 -10.04 3.72 -6.93
CA ARG A 58 -10.73 4.10 -8.16
C ARG A 58 -10.20 3.32 -9.37
N GLY A 59 -11.01 3.22 -10.41
CA GLY A 59 -10.63 2.64 -11.70
C GLY A 59 -10.69 1.12 -11.68
N GLU A 60 -9.73 0.47 -12.34
CA GLU A 60 -9.76 -0.97 -12.64
C GLU A 60 -9.34 -1.87 -11.48
N GLY A 61 -8.77 -1.32 -10.40
CA GLY A 61 -8.32 -2.13 -9.28
C GLY A 61 -7.99 -1.33 -8.03
N PHE A 62 -7.69 -2.06 -6.96
CA PHE A 62 -7.37 -1.46 -5.68
C PHE A 62 -6.00 -0.75 -5.72
N CYS A 63 -4.91 -1.50 -5.94
CA CYS A 63 -3.55 -0.98 -6.01
C CYS A 63 -2.59 -1.99 -6.66
N ALA A 64 -1.76 -1.51 -7.59
CA ALA A 64 -0.78 -2.31 -8.32
C ALA A 64 0.58 -2.47 -7.62
N GLY A 65 0.77 -1.84 -6.46
CA GLY A 65 2.04 -1.81 -5.74
C GLY A 65 2.81 -0.51 -5.94
N PHE A 66 4.12 -0.53 -5.75
CA PHE A 66 4.96 0.67 -5.86
C PHE A 66 5.06 1.19 -7.30
N ASP A 67 5.06 2.52 -7.46
CA ASP A 67 5.27 3.18 -8.75
C ASP A 67 6.74 3.05 -9.17
N LEU A 68 7.03 2.04 -10.00
CA LEU A 68 8.39 1.74 -10.42
C LEU A 68 9.01 2.89 -11.23
N SER A 69 8.21 3.68 -11.95
CA SER A 69 8.72 4.84 -12.68
C SER A 69 9.26 5.92 -11.75
N ALA A 70 8.72 6.00 -10.53
CA ALA A 70 9.19 6.92 -9.52
C ALA A 70 10.53 6.52 -8.88
N TYR A 71 10.88 5.22 -8.92
CA TYR A 71 12.02 4.68 -8.19
C TYR A 71 13.06 3.97 -9.07
N ALA A 72 12.70 3.47 -10.25
CA ALA A 72 13.59 2.65 -11.08
C ALA A 72 14.37 3.43 -12.15
N ASP A 73 13.86 4.57 -12.60
CA ASP A 73 14.43 5.28 -13.75
C ASP A 73 15.66 6.14 -13.41
N GLY A 74 16.08 6.21 -12.15
CA GLY A 74 17.18 7.07 -11.72
C GLY A 74 16.98 8.56 -12.05
N SER A 75 15.89 8.88 -12.74
CA SER A 75 15.56 10.25 -13.16
C SER A 75 15.10 11.14 -12.00
N GLY A 76 14.85 10.54 -10.84
CA GLY A 76 14.36 11.28 -9.67
C GLY A 76 13.00 11.96 -9.88
N SER A 77 12.28 11.55 -10.91
CA SER A 77 10.93 12.05 -11.20
C SER A 77 9.85 11.39 -10.33
N ALA A 78 10.22 10.99 -9.13
CA ALA A 78 9.24 10.78 -8.07
C ALA A 78 8.46 12.09 -7.92
N GLY A 79 7.24 12.12 -8.47
CA GLY A 79 6.32 13.24 -8.57
C GLY A 79 6.85 14.57 -8.02
N ASP A 80 6.29 15.66 -8.35
CA ASP A 80 6.65 17.01 -7.88
C ASP A 80 6.85 17.15 -6.33
N GLY A 81 7.36 16.14 -5.68
CA GLY A 81 7.62 15.99 -4.26
C GLY A 81 8.56 17.06 -3.71
N THR A 82 8.19 18.33 -3.89
CA THR A 82 8.91 19.50 -3.35
C THR A 82 9.00 19.48 -1.83
N ALA A 83 8.06 18.81 -1.17
CA ALA A 83 7.95 18.81 0.28
C ALA A 83 9.03 17.99 1.01
N ARG A 84 9.86 17.19 0.29
CA ARG A 84 10.78 16.24 0.93
C ARG A 84 12.16 16.19 0.31
N ARG A 85 12.56 17.25 -0.39
CA ARG A 85 13.92 17.38 -0.93
C ARG A 85 14.96 17.22 0.18
N GLY A 86 16.01 16.44 -0.12
CA GLY A 86 17.12 16.19 0.80
C GLY A 86 16.80 15.22 1.95
N THR A 87 15.69 14.49 1.88
CA THR A 87 15.36 13.41 2.81
C THR A 87 15.44 12.04 2.13
N VAL A 88 15.36 10.97 2.90
CA VAL A 88 15.31 9.59 2.37
C VAL A 88 14.06 9.31 1.51
N LEU A 89 13.07 10.17 1.52
CA LEU A 89 11.88 10.08 0.67
C LEU A 89 12.04 10.85 -0.66
N ASP A 90 13.14 11.56 -0.83
CA ASP A 90 13.48 12.21 -2.08
C ASP A 90 13.99 11.16 -3.08
N GLY A 91 13.35 11.06 -4.24
CA GLY A 91 13.75 10.14 -5.29
C GLY A 91 15.21 10.33 -5.75
N ARG A 92 15.76 11.54 -5.64
CA ARG A 92 17.18 11.82 -5.92
C ARG A 92 18.10 11.18 -4.89
N THR A 93 17.73 11.21 -3.61
CA THR A 93 18.48 10.55 -2.54
C THR A 93 18.43 9.04 -2.73
N GLN A 94 17.27 8.48 -3.10
CA GLN A 94 17.13 7.06 -3.42
C GLN A 94 17.94 6.64 -4.65
N ALA A 95 17.91 7.46 -5.71
CA ALA A 95 18.65 7.17 -6.94
C ALA A 95 20.16 7.05 -6.70
N VAL A 96 20.74 7.84 -5.80
CA VAL A 96 22.18 7.77 -5.46
C VAL A 96 22.54 6.40 -4.92
N ASN A 97 21.65 5.77 -4.14
CA ASN A 97 21.92 4.44 -3.56
C ASN A 97 21.97 3.31 -4.61
N HIS A 98 21.47 3.56 -5.83
CA HIS A 98 21.43 2.59 -6.91
C HIS A 98 22.43 2.90 -8.04
N LEU A 99 23.28 3.91 -7.89
CA LEU A 99 24.28 4.23 -8.90
C LEU A 99 25.40 3.18 -8.89
N PRO A 100 25.81 2.65 -10.08
CA PRO A 100 26.99 1.82 -10.19
C PRO A 100 28.22 2.55 -9.63
N ASN A 101 29.06 1.85 -8.88
CA ASN A 101 30.30 2.36 -8.30
C ASN A 101 30.15 3.42 -7.20
N GLN A 102 28.95 3.63 -6.67
CA GLN A 102 28.74 4.40 -5.46
C GLN A 102 28.58 3.47 -4.24
N PRO A 103 29.04 3.87 -3.06
CA PRO A 103 28.77 3.12 -1.83
C PRO A 103 27.25 3.04 -1.61
N TRP A 104 26.76 1.81 -1.43
CA TRP A 104 25.35 1.59 -1.03
C TRP A 104 25.20 1.79 0.48
N ASP A 105 24.24 2.64 0.87
CA ASP A 105 23.87 2.85 2.26
C ASP A 105 22.53 2.16 2.57
N PRO A 106 22.52 1.01 3.24
CA PRO A 106 21.29 0.28 3.57
C PRO A 106 20.35 1.08 4.47
N MET A 107 20.84 2.10 5.19
CA MET A 107 20.01 2.92 6.06
C MET A 107 19.07 3.83 5.27
N ILE A 108 19.47 4.26 4.08
CA ILE A 108 18.59 5.04 3.18
C ILE A 108 17.36 4.21 2.81
N ASP A 109 17.58 2.97 2.34
CA ASP A 109 16.49 2.07 1.95
C ASP A 109 15.64 1.65 3.14
N TYR A 110 16.27 1.29 4.26
CA TYR A 110 15.56 0.96 5.48
C TYR A 110 14.67 2.11 5.97
N GLN A 111 15.20 3.32 6.03
CA GLN A 111 14.44 4.48 6.49
C GLN A 111 13.27 4.80 5.57
N MET A 112 13.45 4.69 4.26
CA MET A 112 12.38 4.83 3.29
C MET A 112 11.29 3.78 3.55
N MET A 113 11.64 2.50 3.51
CA MET A 113 10.67 1.42 3.67
C MET A 113 9.97 1.45 5.03
N SER A 114 10.69 1.84 6.10
CA SER A 114 10.07 1.99 7.42
C SER A 114 9.00 3.08 7.46
N ARG A 115 9.14 4.14 6.65
CA ARG A 115 8.10 5.19 6.55
C ARG A 115 6.87 4.67 5.81
N PHE A 116 7.06 3.89 4.75
CA PHE A 116 5.94 3.25 4.05
C PHE A 116 5.19 2.30 4.99
N VAL A 117 5.91 1.39 5.65
CA VAL A 117 5.28 0.42 6.57
C VAL A 117 4.52 1.13 7.71
N ARG A 118 5.10 2.17 8.31
CA ARG A 118 4.40 2.94 9.36
C ARG A 118 3.11 3.59 8.86
N GLY A 119 3.14 4.12 7.63
CA GLY A 119 1.93 4.68 7.03
C GLY A 119 0.85 3.62 6.78
N PHE A 120 1.24 2.44 6.28
CA PHE A 120 0.30 1.33 6.07
C PHE A 120 -0.24 0.78 7.40
N ALA A 121 0.61 0.67 8.42
CA ALA A 121 0.26 0.20 9.74
C ALA A 121 -0.71 1.14 10.49
N SER A 122 -0.95 2.36 10.01
CA SER A 122 -2.00 3.23 10.57
C SER A 122 -3.36 2.55 10.56
N LEU A 123 -3.65 1.70 9.56
CA LEU A 123 -4.89 0.92 9.51
C LEU A 123 -5.01 -0.08 10.66
N MET A 124 -3.90 -0.73 11.04
CA MET A 124 -3.86 -1.70 12.15
C MET A 124 -3.93 -1.02 13.52
N HIS A 125 -3.48 0.24 13.61
CA HIS A 125 -3.44 1.02 14.84
C HIS A 125 -4.60 2.01 14.97
N ALA A 126 -5.55 2.00 14.03
CA ALA A 126 -6.74 2.83 14.09
C ALA A 126 -7.59 2.46 15.32
N ASP A 127 -8.19 3.46 15.95
CA ASP A 127 -9.13 3.28 17.07
C ASP A 127 -10.50 2.77 16.59
N LYS A 128 -10.77 2.87 15.29
CA LYS A 128 -12.03 2.45 14.66
C LYS A 128 -11.80 1.27 13.72
N PRO A 129 -12.83 0.40 13.55
CA PRO A 129 -12.73 -0.72 12.61
C PRO A 129 -12.35 -0.26 11.20
N THR A 130 -11.38 -0.95 10.62
CA THR A 130 -10.86 -0.68 9.29
C THR A 130 -11.25 -1.79 8.32
N VAL A 131 -11.77 -1.42 7.16
CA VAL A 131 -12.19 -2.33 6.09
C VAL A 131 -11.51 -1.93 4.80
N VAL A 132 -10.87 -2.88 4.11
CA VAL A 132 -10.36 -2.68 2.76
C VAL A 132 -11.28 -3.40 1.77
N LYS A 133 -11.71 -2.68 0.74
CA LYS A 133 -12.51 -3.23 -0.37
C LYS A 133 -11.66 -3.36 -1.62
N ILE A 134 -11.44 -4.62 -2.06
CA ILE A 134 -10.64 -4.97 -3.23
C ILE A 134 -11.55 -5.33 -4.40
N HIS A 135 -11.28 -4.74 -5.55
CA HIS A 135 -11.78 -5.16 -6.86
C HIS A 135 -10.62 -5.17 -7.86
N GLY A 136 -10.80 -5.84 -8.99
CA GLY A 136 -9.81 -5.95 -10.05
C GLY A 136 -8.50 -6.55 -9.56
N TYR A 137 -7.59 -5.75 -9.03
CA TYR A 137 -6.31 -6.25 -8.52
C TYR A 137 -5.89 -5.56 -7.22
N CYS A 138 -5.21 -6.34 -6.39
CA CYS A 138 -4.46 -5.90 -5.22
C CYS A 138 -3.17 -6.70 -5.17
N VAL A 139 -2.08 -6.12 -5.67
CA VAL A 139 -0.82 -6.86 -5.82
C VAL A 139 0.37 -6.08 -5.24
N ALA A 140 1.44 -6.81 -4.95
CA ALA A 140 2.67 -6.23 -4.42
C ALA A 140 2.43 -5.36 -3.18
N GLY A 141 2.95 -4.11 -3.14
CA GLY A 141 2.74 -3.17 -2.04
C GLY A 141 1.25 -2.85 -1.75
N GLY A 142 0.34 -3.07 -2.71
CA GLY A 142 -1.09 -2.97 -2.48
C GLY A 142 -1.58 -3.97 -1.43
N THR A 143 -1.00 -5.18 -1.41
CA THR A 143 -1.29 -6.18 -0.38
C THR A 143 -0.66 -5.81 0.97
N ASP A 144 0.50 -5.14 0.95
CA ASP A 144 1.09 -4.63 2.20
C ASP A 144 0.14 -3.62 2.88
N ILE A 145 -0.59 -2.81 2.11
CA ILE A 145 -1.63 -1.93 2.67
C ILE A 145 -2.85 -2.74 3.13
N ALA A 146 -3.41 -3.57 2.25
CA ALA A 146 -4.68 -4.25 2.50
C ALA A 146 -4.64 -5.17 3.72
N LEU A 147 -3.51 -5.87 3.95
CA LEU A 147 -3.36 -6.80 5.06
C LEU A 147 -3.21 -6.13 6.43
N HIS A 148 -3.01 -4.81 6.49
CA HIS A 148 -3.02 -4.07 7.76
C HIS A 148 -4.44 -3.74 8.24
N ALA A 149 -5.47 -3.82 7.40
CA ALA A 149 -6.84 -3.57 7.84
C ALA A 149 -7.40 -4.73 8.67
N ASP A 150 -8.42 -4.48 9.48
CA ASP A 150 -9.10 -5.52 10.25
C ASP A 150 -9.79 -6.52 9.34
N GLN A 151 -10.46 -6.01 8.31
CA GLN A 151 -11.18 -6.85 7.36
C GLN A 151 -10.85 -6.52 5.90
N VAL A 152 -10.78 -7.56 5.09
CA VAL A 152 -10.62 -7.48 3.63
C VAL A 152 -11.88 -8.03 2.98
N ILE A 153 -12.55 -7.21 2.18
CA ILE A 153 -13.66 -7.61 1.31
C ILE A 153 -13.13 -7.63 -0.13
N ALA A 154 -13.30 -8.74 -0.83
CA ALA A 154 -12.79 -8.87 -2.19
C ALA A 154 -13.87 -9.26 -3.18
N ALA A 155 -13.88 -8.63 -4.37
CA ALA A 155 -14.64 -9.12 -5.50
C ALA A 155 -14.15 -10.54 -5.86
N ALA A 156 -15.06 -11.46 -6.19
CA ALA A 156 -14.74 -12.87 -6.39
C ALA A 156 -13.66 -13.11 -7.47
N ASP A 157 -13.61 -12.26 -8.48
CA ASP A 157 -12.67 -12.27 -9.59
C ASP A 157 -11.40 -11.41 -9.37
N ALA A 158 -11.30 -10.73 -8.23
CA ALA A 158 -10.12 -9.90 -7.93
C ALA A 158 -8.84 -10.74 -7.92
N LYS A 159 -7.75 -10.14 -8.41
CA LYS A 159 -6.43 -10.77 -8.43
C LYS A 159 -5.61 -10.29 -7.23
N ILE A 160 -5.25 -11.18 -6.31
CA ILE A 160 -4.56 -10.85 -5.06
C ILE A 160 -3.27 -11.67 -4.95
N GLY A 161 -2.12 -11.03 -4.71
CA GLY A 161 -0.86 -11.74 -4.59
C GLY A 161 0.38 -10.84 -4.56
N TYR A 162 1.56 -11.50 -4.58
CA TYR A 162 2.83 -10.80 -4.51
C TYR A 162 3.81 -11.20 -5.66
N PRO A 163 3.47 -10.91 -6.94
CA PRO A 163 4.31 -11.24 -8.10
C PRO A 163 5.76 -10.74 -8.06
N PRO A 164 6.11 -9.62 -7.36
CA PRO A 164 7.50 -9.14 -7.33
C PRO A 164 8.52 -10.16 -6.82
N THR A 165 8.12 -11.18 -6.05
CA THR A 165 9.03 -12.24 -5.59
C THR A 165 9.65 -13.04 -6.74
N ARG A 166 9.05 -13.02 -7.94
CA ARG A 166 9.60 -13.66 -9.15
C ARG A 166 10.83 -12.96 -9.71
N VAL A 167 11.10 -11.74 -9.29
CA VAL A 167 12.23 -10.94 -9.74
C VAL A 167 13.17 -10.57 -8.61
N TRP A 168 12.73 -9.81 -7.62
CA TRP A 168 13.59 -9.35 -6.51
C TRP A 168 12.82 -8.83 -5.29
N GLY A 169 11.49 -8.71 -5.38
CA GLY A 169 10.67 -8.10 -4.34
C GLY A 169 10.35 -9.05 -3.19
N VAL A 170 10.26 -8.48 -2.00
CA VAL A 170 9.75 -9.15 -0.79
C VAL A 170 8.68 -8.27 -0.15
N PRO A 171 7.66 -8.86 0.53
CA PRO A 171 6.69 -8.08 1.27
C PRO A 171 7.36 -7.21 2.34
N ALA A 172 6.87 -5.99 2.48
CA ALA A 172 7.39 -5.06 3.48
C ALA A 172 7.04 -5.46 4.93
N ALA A 173 6.00 -6.28 5.12
CA ALA A 173 5.56 -6.77 6.43
C ALA A 173 5.19 -8.26 6.38
N GLY A 174 5.39 -8.95 7.51
CA GLY A 174 5.13 -10.38 7.65
C GLY A 174 3.65 -10.79 7.76
N LEU A 175 2.72 -9.96 7.30
CA LEU A 175 1.28 -10.15 7.52
C LEU A 175 0.68 -11.31 6.75
N TRP A 176 1.29 -11.75 5.67
CA TRP A 176 0.83 -12.91 4.90
C TRP A 176 0.76 -14.18 5.76
N ALA A 177 1.81 -14.46 6.54
CA ALA A 177 1.83 -15.61 7.43
C ALA A 177 0.81 -15.47 8.57
N HIS A 178 0.65 -14.25 9.10
CA HIS A 178 -0.36 -13.96 10.12
C HIS A 178 -1.79 -14.22 9.62
N ARG A 179 -2.10 -13.83 8.38
CA ARG A 179 -3.45 -13.94 7.79
C ARG A 179 -3.78 -15.32 7.25
N LEU A 180 -2.82 -16.02 6.64
CA LEU A 180 -3.05 -17.28 5.90
C LEU A 180 -2.46 -18.52 6.56
N GLY A 181 -1.67 -18.32 7.61
CA GLY A 181 -0.81 -19.38 8.12
C GLY A 181 0.37 -19.66 7.17
N ASP A 182 1.32 -20.41 7.67
CA ASP A 182 2.64 -20.56 7.08
C ASP A 182 2.61 -21.20 5.66
N GLN A 183 1.84 -22.26 5.46
CA GLN A 183 1.86 -23.02 4.19
C GLN A 183 1.30 -22.23 3.01
N ARG A 184 0.15 -21.56 3.19
CA ARG A 184 -0.47 -20.75 2.14
C ARG A 184 0.33 -19.50 1.84
N ALA A 185 0.85 -18.84 2.88
CA ALA A 185 1.73 -17.69 2.74
C ALA A 185 2.99 -18.05 1.96
N LYS A 186 3.70 -19.12 2.34
CA LYS A 186 4.89 -19.61 1.63
C LYS A 186 4.60 -19.95 0.18
N ARG A 187 3.48 -20.62 -0.11
CA ARG A 187 3.09 -20.91 -1.49
C ARG A 187 3.04 -19.63 -2.32
N LEU A 188 2.30 -18.61 -1.88
CA LEU A 188 2.17 -17.36 -2.63
C LEU A 188 3.49 -16.60 -2.74
N LEU A 189 4.22 -16.50 -1.64
CA LEU A 189 5.44 -15.69 -1.58
C LEU A 189 6.65 -16.35 -2.24
N LEU A 190 6.72 -17.67 -2.33
CA LEU A 190 7.81 -18.37 -2.99
C LEU A 190 7.57 -18.56 -4.49
N THR A 191 6.31 -18.59 -4.93
CA THR A 191 5.97 -18.74 -6.35
C THR A 191 5.67 -17.41 -7.04
N GLY A 192 5.26 -16.39 -6.28
CA GLY A 192 4.73 -15.15 -6.81
C GLY A 192 3.37 -15.32 -7.49
N ASP A 193 2.64 -16.41 -7.18
CA ASP A 193 1.31 -16.63 -7.71
C ASP A 193 0.32 -15.62 -7.14
N CYS A 194 -0.76 -15.41 -7.88
CA CYS A 194 -1.93 -14.68 -7.39
C CYS A 194 -3.09 -15.67 -7.22
N ILE A 195 -3.96 -15.35 -6.26
CA ILE A 195 -5.23 -16.03 -6.05
C ILE A 195 -6.39 -15.13 -6.46
N THR A 196 -7.53 -15.72 -6.74
CA THR A 196 -8.78 -14.98 -6.94
C THR A 196 -9.36 -14.50 -5.61
N GLY A 197 -10.25 -13.51 -5.64
CA GLY A 197 -10.98 -13.10 -4.44
C GLY A 197 -11.82 -14.25 -3.86
N ALA A 198 -12.40 -15.11 -4.69
CA ALA A 198 -13.09 -16.32 -4.23
C ALA A 198 -12.16 -17.27 -3.46
N GLN A 199 -10.94 -17.50 -3.98
CA GLN A 199 -9.92 -18.28 -3.27
C GLN A 199 -9.45 -17.57 -1.99
N ALA A 200 -9.34 -16.26 -2.02
CA ALA A 200 -8.99 -15.48 -0.83
C ALA A 200 -10.02 -15.67 0.29
N ALA A 201 -11.31 -15.69 -0.04
CA ALA A 201 -12.38 -15.97 0.92
C ALA A 201 -12.32 -17.42 1.43
N GLU A 202 -12.16 -18.42 0.54
CA GLU A 202 -11.98 -19.82 0.93
C GLU A 202 -10.79 -20.02 1.87
N TRP A 203 -9.73 -19.25 1.68
CA TRP A 203 -8.51 -19.34 2.50
C TRP A 203 -8.57 -18.52 3.79
N GLY A 204 -9.60 -17.71 3.99
CA GLY A 204 -9.78 -16.85 5.15
C GLY A 204 -8.97 -15.55 5.11
N LEU A 205 -8.49 -15.17 3.91
CA LEU A 205 -7.82 -13.87 3.71
C LEU A 205 -8.82 -12.73 3.53
N ALA A 206 -9.96 -13.01 2.94
CA ALA A 206 -11.04 -12.06 2.67
C ALA A 206 -12.41 -12.65 3.08
N VAL A 207 -13.42 -11.79 3.12
CA VAL A 207 -14.83 -12.16 3.27
C VAL A 207 -15.63 -11.71 2.06
#